data_64fb55c23cbd3129c3eed6e93ac736e3
#
_entry.id   64fb55c23cbd3129c3eed6e93ac736e3
#
_cell.length_a   1.000
_cell.length_b   1.000
_cell.length_c   1.000
_cell.angle_alpha   90.00
_cell.angle_beta   90.00
_cell.angle_gamma   90.00
#
_symmetry.space_group_name_H-M   'P 1'
#
loop_
_entity.id
_entity.type
_entity.pdbx_description
1 polymer ?
#
loop_
_entity_poly.entity_id
_entity_poly.type
_entity_poly.pdbx_seq_one_letter_code
_entity_poly.pdbx_strand_id
1 'polypeptide(L)'
;MPESKSANVICFGEALWDVLPSMRSLGGAPLNVAYHLKKLGVRAWPMSGVGNDSLGEELKAQIKGWGLPSDLVRSVPDRETGRSLVTLSEGAPDFNVLKDVAWDYIDVPEVWPVECQPVTALVFGSLAQRSAQNRSVLDAMFATMPTALKVLDVNLRDAYDDHEQIWTLARAADLVKLNDDEVQALLQTTATRANAEDCARSFQRQAGCTTVCVTMGAQGAGLLRCNEWHWVD
;
A
#
# COMPACT_ATOMS: atom_id res chain seq x y z
N MET A 1 -30.53 -8.72 -11.72
CA MET A 1 -29.10 -8.80 -11.35
C MET A 1 -29.04 -8.62 -9.87
N PRO A 2 -28.44 -9.52 -9.08
CA PRO A 2 -28.24 -9.24 -7.66
C PRO A 2 -27.40 -7.97 -7.56
N GLU A 3 -27.82 -7.03 -6.73
CA GLU A 3 -27.02 -5.85 -6.41
C GLU A 3 -25.64 -6.31 -5.96
N SER A 4 -24.63 -6.01 -6.75
CA SER A 4 -23.25 -6.23 -6.39
C SER A 4 -23.03 -5.48 -5.06
N LYS A 5 -22.91 -6.21 -3.94
CA LYS A 5 -22.52 -5.60 -2.68
C LYS A 5 -21.24 -4.82 -2.95
N SER A 6 -21.30 -3.51 -2.87
CA SER A 6 -20.14 -2.68 -3.15
C SER A 6 -18.99 -3.10 -2.23
N ALA A 7 -17.85 -3.46 -2.82
CA ALA A 7 -16.68 -3.84 -2.07
C ALA A 7 -16.21 -2.68 -1.18
N ASN A 8 -15.91 -2.96 0.09
CA ASN A 8 -15.25 -2.02 1.00
C ASN A 8 -13.79 -2.43 1.15
N VAL A 9 -12.89 -1.56 0.75
CA VAL A 9 -11.44 -1.81 0.79
C VAL A 9 -10.79 -0.83 1.75
N ILE A 10 -10.08 -1.33 2.76
CA ILE A 10 -9.22 -0.51 3.61
C ILE A 10 -7.83 -0.47 2.97
N CYS A 11 -7.28 0.73 2.81
CA CYS A 11 -5.91 0.96 2.36
C CYS A 11 -5.08 1.48 3.53
N PHE A 12 -4.32 0.57 4.16
CA PHE A 12 -3.58 0.80 5.41
C PHE A 12 -2.12 1.15 5.11
N GLY A 13 -1.66 2.25 5.66
CA GLY A 13 -0.24 2.64 5.63
C GLY A 13 0.00 4.13 5.52
N GLU A 14 1.10 4.50 4.89
CA GLU A 14 1.56 5.88 4.82
C GLU A 14 0.62 6.77 3.99
N ALA A 15 0.35 7.95 4.54
CA ALA A 15 -0.16 9.12 3.85
C ALA A 15 0.77 10.30 4.16
N LEU A 16 1.31 10.94 3.14
CA LEU A 16 2.37 11.91 3.29
C LEU A 16 2.34 12.96 2.19
N TRP A 17 3.15 14.00 2.35
CA TRP A 17 3.43 14.96 1.32
C TRP A 17 4.76 14.65 0.63
N ASP A 18 4.72 14.41 -0.68
CA ASP A 18 5.91 14.44 -1.53
C ASP A 18 6.27 15.92 -1.79
N VAL A 19 7.39 16.33 -1.24
CA VAL A 19 7.86 17.72 -1.28
C VAL A 19 8.97 17.84 -2.32
N LEU A 20 8.64 18.50 -3.43
CA LEU A 20 9.59 18.88 -4.47
C LEU A 20 10.02 20.36 -4.27
N PRO A 21 11.12 20.82 -4.89
CA PRO A 21 11.60 22.18 -4.71
C PRO A 21 10.59 23.29 -5.01
N SER A 22 9.65 23.05 -5.92
CA SER A 22 8.68 24.07 -6.38
C SER A 22 7.22 23.72 -6.10
N MET A 23 6.94 22.52 -5.61
CA MET A 23 5.57 22.05 -5.38
C MET A 23 5.52 20.92 -4.36
N ARG A 24 4.33 20.62 -3.87
CA ARG A 24 4.06 19.42 -3.10
C ARG A 24 2.83 18.70 -3.63
N SER A 25 2.81 17.39 -3.50
CA SER A 25 1.67 16.56 -3.86
C SER A 25 1.41 15.52 -2.77
N LEU A 26 0.17 15.05 -2.67
CA LEU A 26 -0.10 13.91 -1.82
C LEU A 26 0.56 12.66 -2.38
N GLY A 27 1.17 11.91 -1.48
CA GLY A 27 1.84 10.65 -1.72
C GLY A 27 1.47 9.59 -0.68
N GLY A 28 2.08 8.43 -0.84
CA GLY A 28 1.81 7.23 -0.05
C GLY A 28 1.14 6.15 -0.91
N ALA A 29 1.78 4.98 -1.02
CA ALA A 29 1.27 3.93 -1.90
C ALA A 29 -0.16 3.48 -1.54
N PRO A 30 -0.51 3.21 -0.26
CA PRO A 30 -1.88 2.86 0.10
C PRO A 30 -2.90 3.96 -0.20
N LEU A 31 -2.52 5.23 -0.02
CA LEU A 31 -3.39 6.37 -0.34
C LEU A 31 -3.64 6.47 -1.85
N ASN A 32 -2.61 6.26 -2.66
CA ASN A 32 -2.73 6.24 -4.12
C ASN A 32 -3.65 5.11 -4.58
N VAL A 33 -3.53 3.91 -3.98
CA VAL A 33 -4.45 2.79 -4.26
C VAL A 33 -5.89 3.17 -3.90
N ALA A 34 -6.13 3.79 -2.74
CA ALA A 34 -7.47 4.24 -2.36
C ALA A 34 -8.07 5.22 -3.38
N TYR A 35 -7.26 6.18 -3.85
CA TYR A 35 -7.68 7.13 -4.89
C TYR A 35 -8.09 6.44 -6.19
N HIS A 36 -7.27 5.51 -6.68
CA HIS A 36 -7.57 4.80 -7.94
C HIS A 36 -8.76 3.85 -7.80
N LEU A 37 -8.90 3.14 -6.67
CA LEU A 37 -10.08 2.33 -6.39
C LEU A 37 -11.36 3.16 -6.40
N LYS A 38 -11.32 4.36 -5.79
CA LYS A 38 -12.46 5.30 -5.84
C LYS A 38 -12.80 5.71 -7.28
N LYS A 39 -11.80 5.97 -8.13
CA LYS A 39 -12.03 6.28 -9.55
C LYS A 39 -12.66 5.12 -10.33
N LEU A 40 -12.40 3.90 -9.91
CA LEU A 40 -13.01 2.68 -10.46
C LEU A 40 -14.37 2.34 -9.83
N GLY A 41 -14.93 3.20 -8.98
CA GLY A 41 -16.24 3.00 -8.37
C GLY A 41 -16.24 2.07 -7.14
N VAL A 42 -15.06 1.70 -6.63
CA VAL A 42 -14.91 0.89 -5.42
C VAL A 42 -14.92 1.81 -4.19
N ARG A 43 -15.57 1.40 -3.10
CA ARG A 43 -15.51 2.13 -1.83
C ARG A 43 -14.18 1.83 -1.14
N ALA A 44 -13.30 2.82 -1.12
CA ALA A 44 -11.98 2.74 -0.51
C ALA A 44 -11.88 3.65 0.71
N TRP A 45 -11.20 3.15 1.73
CA TRP A 45 -11.03 3.78 3.04
C TRP A 45 -9.53 3.90 3.33
N PRO A 46 -8.90 5.06 3.09
CA PRO A 46 -7.53 5.26 3.53
C PRO A 46 -7.46 5.22 5.06
N MET A 47 -6.54 4.42 5.60
CA MET A 47 -6.28 4.29 7.03
C MET A 47 -4.82 4.65 7.31
N SER A 48 -4.62 5.79 7.99
CA SER A 48 -3.30 6.37 8.21
C SER A 48 -3.26 7.28 9.42
N GLY A 49 -2.07 7.73 9.81
CA GLY A 49 -1.84 8.77 10.80
C GLY A 49 -1.36 10.07 10.15
N VAL A 50 -1.86 11.21 10.63
CA VAL A 50 -1.37 12.55 10.29
C VAL A 50 -1.08 13.34 11.54
N GLY A 51 -0.20 14.32 11.46
CA GLY A 51 0.07 15.21 12.59
C GLY A 51 -1.12 16.10 12.95
N ASN A 52 -1.12 16.60 14.17
CA ASN A 52 -2.02 17.68 14.57
C ASN A 52 -1.47 19.03 14.14
N ASP A 53 -1.17 19.17 12.84
CA ASP A 53 -0.56 20.31 12.20
C ASP A 53 -1.31 20.73 10.93
N SER A 54 -0.93 21.87 10.36
CA SER A 54 -1.59 22.41 9.16
C SER A 54 -1.47 21.48 7.95
N LEU A 55 -0.37 20.71 7.82
CA LEU A 55 -0.18 19.74 6.74
C LEU A 55 -1.13 18.55 6.88
N GLY A 56 -1.40 18.10 8.11
CA GLY A 56 -2.35 17.03 8.39
C GLY A 56 -3.79 17.43 8.10
N GLU A 57 -4.18 18.65 8.47
CA GLU A 57 -5.52 19.17 8.16
C GLU A 57 -5.71 19.35 6.65
N GLU A 58 -4.70 19.88 5.95
CA GLU A 58 -4.74 20.01 4.49
C GLU A 58 -4.80 18.65 3.78
N LEU A 59 -4.04 17.66 4.28
CA LEU A 59 -4.06 16.28 3.77
C LEU A 59 -5.47 15.67 3.89
N LYS A 60 -6.10 15.77 5.06
CA LYS A 60 -7.48 15.29 5.27
C LYS A 60 -8.47 16.03 4.37
N ALA A 61 -8.32 17.35 4.21
CA ALA A 61 -9.18 18.14 3.34
C ALA A 61 -9.05 17.69 1.87
N GLN A 62 -7.84 17.38 1.41
CA GLN A 62 -7.61 16.92 0.04
C GLN A 62 -8.17 15.51 -0.19
N ILE A 63 -8.02 14.59 0.76
CA ILE A 63 -8.66 13.27 0.73
C ILE A 63 -10.18 13.41 0.56
N LYS A 64 -10.82 14.28 1.36
CA LYS A 64 -12.24 14.60 1.22
C LYS A 64 -12.58 15.20 -0.14
N GLY A 65 -11.73 16.09 -0.65
CA GLY A 65 -11.85 16.67 -1.98
C GLY A 65 -11.84 15.64 -3.11
N TRP A 66 -11.16 14.51 -2.93
CA TRP A 66 -11.19 13.37 -3.85
C TRP A 66 -12.46 12.52 -3.70
N GLY A 67 -13.33 12.83 -2.74
CA GLY A 67 -14.53 12.06 -2.42
C GLY A 67 -14.22 10.76 -1.68
N LEU A 68 -13.06 10.67 -1.03
CA LEU A 68 -12.70 9.57 -0.13
C LEU A 68 -13.11 9.92 1.31
N PRO A 69 -13.55 8.93 2.12
CA PRO A 69 -13.74 9.12 3.54
C PRO A 69 -12.39 9.36 4.24
N SER A 70 -12.37 10.22 5.25
CA SER A 70 -11.18 10.50 6.04
C SER A 70 -11.29 10.03 7.50
N ASP A 71 -12.32 9.27 7.83
CA ASP A 71 -12.64 8.85 9.19
C ASP A 71 -11.57 7.94 9.80
N LEU A 72 -10.86 7.20 8.97
CA LEU A 72 -9.73 6.36 9.37
C LEU A 72 -8.36 7.05 9.21
N VAL A 73 -8.33 8.31 8.80
CA VAL A 73 -7.12 9.14 8.79
C VAL A 73 -7.11 9.99 10.06
N ARG A 74 -6.41 9.50 11.09
CA ARG A 74 -6.49 10.06 12.44
C ARG A 74 -5.33 11.00 12.73
N SER A 75 -5.59 12.02 13.55
CA SER A 75 -4.50 12.87 14.06
C SER A 75 -3.77 12.14 15.18
N VAL A 76 -2.44 12.13 15.09
CA VAL A 76 -1.54 11.57 16.07
C VAL A 76 -0.91 12.73 16.85
N PRO A 77 -1.17 12.83 18.16
CA PRO A 77 -0.54 13.86 18.99
C PRO A 77 0.99 13.74 18.97
N ASP A 78 1.67 14.87 19.08
CA ASP A 78 3.12 14.98 19.23
C ASP A 78 3.95 14.35 18.08
N ARG A 79 3.31 14.18 16.92
CA ARG A 79 3.97 13.73 15.70
C ARG A 79 3.65 14.66 14.54
N GLU A 80 4.66 14.90 13.70
CA GLU A 80 4.46 15.67 12.46
C GLU A 80 3.78 14.84 11.39
N THR A 81 3.03 15.51 10.50
CA THR A 81 2.54 14.88 9.26
C THR A 81 3.71 14.42 8.41
N GLY A 82 3.61 13.19 7.89
CA GLY A 82 4.66 12.57 7.10
C GLY A 82 5.01 13.38 5.85
N ARG A 83 6.30 13.42 5.53
CA ARG A 83 6.84 14.04 4.32
C ARG A 83 7.90 13.13 3.70
N SER A 84 7.96 13.16 2.39
CA SER A 84 9.07 12.64 1.61
C SER A 84 9.73 13.82 0.88
N LEU A 85 11.02 14.03 1.13
CA LEU A 85 11.79 15.06 0.44
C LEU A 85 12.28 14.46 -0.88
N VAL A 86 11.78 14.97 -1.99
CA VAL A 86 12.15 14.49 -3.31
C VAL A 86 13.28 15.34 -3.84
N THR A 87 14.45 14.73 -4.02
CA THR A 87 15.60 15.34 -4.71
C THR A 87 15.79 14.68 -6.07
N LEU A 88 16.35 15.42 -7.01
CA LEU A 88 16.72 14.88 -8.32
C LEU A 88 18.22 14.53 -8.28
N SER A 89 18.54 13.26 -8.27
CA SER A 89 19.91 12.76 -8.41
C SER A 89 20.08 12.18 -9.82
N GLU A 90 20.98 12.74 -10.60
CA GLU A 90 21.26 12.33 -11.99
C GLU A 90 19.99 12.25 -12.90
N GLY A 91 18.99 13.07 -12.60
CA GLY A 91 17.70 13.12 -13.34
C GLY A 91 16.66 12.10 -12.88
N ALA A 92 16.97 11.24 -11.91
CA ALA A 92 16.01 10.35 -11.26
C ALA A 92 15.54 10.93 -9.92
N PRO A 93 14.26 10.76 -9.53
CA PRO A 93 13.77 11.18 -8.22
C PRO A 93 14.33 10.25 -7.13
N ASP A 94 14.95 10.85 -6.12
CA ASP A 94 15.35 10.19 -4.89
C ASP A 94 14.40 10.64 -3.77
N PHE A 95 13.83 9.67 -3.04
CA PHE A 95 12.80 9.87 -2.03
C PHE A 95 13.37 9.68 -0.62
N ASN A 96 13.63 10.76 0.08
CA ASN A 96 14.01 10.72 1.49
C ASN A 96 12.76 10.82 2.38
N VAL A 97 12.24 9.67 2.79
CA VAL A 97 11.05 9.56 3.65
C VAL A 97 11.41 9.82 5.10
N LEU A 98 10.81 10.82 5.73
CA LEU A 98 11.07 11.15 7.13
C LEU A 98 10.66 10.01 8.07
N LYS A 99 11.43 9.86 9.15
CA LYS A 99 11.19 8.86 10.22
C LYS A 99 10.45 9.48 11.39
N ASP A 100 9.83 8.63 12.21
CA ASP A 100 9.16 9.02 13.46
C ASP A 100 8.06 10.08 13.25
N VAL A 101 7.27 9.89 12.19
CA VAL A 101 6.17 10.76 11.79
C VAL A 101 4.82 10.09 12.09
N ALA A 102 3.73 10.84 11.96
CA ALA A 102 2.40 10.40 12.40
C ALA A 102 1.94 9.05 11.82
N TRP A 103 2.23 8.74 10.55
CA TRP A 103 1.84 7.45 9.97
C TRP A 103 2.68 6.25 10.46
N ASP A 104 3.74 6.47 11.25
CA ASP A 104 4.41 5.39 11.98
C ASP A 104 3.59 4.92 13.22
N TYR A 105 2.50 5.63 13.56
CA TYR A 105 1.69 5.45 14.77
C TYR A 105 0.20 5.33 14.42
N ILE A 106 -0.14 4.49 13.46
CA ILE A 106 -1.54 4.22 13.08
C ILE A 106 -2.19 3.36 14.17
N ASP A 107 -3.42 3.72 14.57
CA ASP A 107 -4.19 2.98 15.55
C ASP A 107 -5.45 2.38 14.96
N VAL A 108 -5.88 1.23 15.51
CA VAL A 108 -7.20 0.67 15.23
C VAL A 108 -8.26 1.63 15.80
N PRO A 109 -9.29 1.99 15.03
CA PRO A 109 -10.38 2.81 15.58
C PRO A 109 -11.13 2.04 16.67
N GLU A 110 -11.50 2.73 17.75
CA GLU A 110 -12.34 2.14 18.80
C GLU A 110 -13.70 1.67 18.25
N VAL A 111 -14.24 2.43 17.31
CA VAL A 111 -15.48 2.11 16.60
C VAL A 111 -15.23 2.26 15.09
N TRP A 112 -15.48 1.18 14.37
CA TRP A 112 -15.39 1.21 12.91
C TRP A 112 -16.57 1.95 12.29
N PRO A 113 -16.38 2.80 11.28
CA PRO A 113 -17.48 3.38 10.51
C PRO A 113 -18.40 2.27 9.98
N VAL A 114 -19.71 2.42 10.18
CA VAL A 114 -20.70 1.40 9.77
C VAL A 114 -20.64 1.15 8.27
N GLU A 115 -20.42 2.22 7.49
CA GLU A 115 -20.33 2.18 6.03
C GLU A 115 -19.09 1.44 5.52
N CYS A 116 -18.05 1.30 6.38
CA CYS A 116 -16.85 0.52 6.08
C CYS A 116 -17.09 -0.99 6.16
N GLN A 117 -18.15 -1.42 6.80
CA GLN A 117 -18.43 -2.84 7.04
C GLN A 117 -19.43 -3.43 6.03
N PRO A 118 -19.31 -4.71 5.69
CA PRO A 118 -18.15 -5.57 5.96
C PRO A 118 -16.94 -5.21 5.10
N VAL A 119 -15.75 -5.33 5.67
CA VAL A 119 -14.49 -5.13 4.92
C VAL A 119 -14.26 -6.34 4.01
N THR A 120 -14.05 -6.09 2.73
CA THR A 120 -13.84 -7.15 1.73
C THR A 120 -12.38 -7.32 1.34
N ALA A 121 -11.54 -6.27 1.50
CA ALA A 121 -10.12 -6.37 1.29
C ALA A 121 -9.34 -5.37 2.18
N LEU A 122 -8.11 -5.76 2.49
CA LEU A 122 -7.09 -4.94 3.15
C LEU A 122 -5.91 -4.80 2.19
N VAL A 123 -5.62 -3.58 1.76
CA VAL A 123 -4.43 -3.25 0.98
C VAL A 123 -3.41 -2.62 1.91
N PHE A 124 -2.17 -3.08 1.88
CA PHE A 124 -1.08 -2.57 2.72
C PHE A 124 0.25 -2.65 1.98
N GLY A 125 1.21 -1.82 2.38
CA GLY A 125 2.57 -1.82 1.86
C GLY A 125 3.61 -2.23 2.90
N SER A 126 4.86 -2.40 2.47
CA SER A 126 5.97 -2.72 3.36
C SER A 126 6.44 -1.52 4.18
N LEU A 127 6.42 -0.31 3.62
CA LEU A 127 7.01 0.89 4.22
C LEU A 127 6.41 1.23 5.60
N ALA A 128 5.08 1.19 5.73
CA ALA A 128 4.41 1.46 7.00
C ALA A 128 4.73 0.40 8.07
N GLN A 129 5.15 -0.81 7.66
CA GLN A 129 5.51 -1.90 8.56
C GLN A 129 6.91 -1.73 9.18
N ARG A 130 7.65 -0.67 8.85
CA ARG A 130 8.87 -0.29 9.58
C ARG A 130 8.58 -0.01 11.07
N SER A 131 7.36 0.43 11.39
CA SER A 131 6.89 0.64 12.76
C SER A 131 6.38 -0.67 13.40
N ALA A 132 6.84 -0.97 14.62
CA ALA A 132 6.35 -2.12 15.39
C ALA A 132 4.87 -1.96 15.76
N GLN A 133 4.39 -0.73 16.02
CA GLN A 133 3.00 -0.45 16.29
C GLN A 133 2.13 -0.81 15.06
N ASN A 134 2.52 -0.36 13.88
CA ASN A 134 1.77 -0.65 12.66
C ASN A 134 1.72 -2.15 12.36
N ARG A 135 2.81 -2.89 12.62
CA ARG A 135 2.79 -4.36 12.50
C ARG A 135 1.74 -4.99 13.42
N SER A 136 1.73 -4.57 14.70
CA SER A 136 0.75 -5.08 15.66
C SER A 136 -0.69 -4.75 15.26
N VAL A 137 -0.92 -3.55 14.71
CA VAL A 137 -2.23 -3.13 14.19
C VAL A 137 -2.64 -3.98 12.98
N LEU A 138 -1.73 -4.22 12.05
CA LEU A 138 -1.99 -5.04 10.88
C LEU A 138 -2.33 -6.48 11.26
N ASP A 139 -1.59 -7.07 12.21
CA ASP A 139 -1.87 -8.40 12.76
C ASP A 139 -3.26 -8.49 13.42
N ALA A 140 -3.62 -7.46 14.21
CA ALA A 140 -4.94 -7.39 14.80
C ALA A 140 -6.05 -7.28 13.74
N MET A 141 -5.82 -6.52 12.66
CA MET A 141 -6.76 -6.43 11.54
C MET A 141 -6.91 -7.78 10.82
N PHE A 142 -5.82 -8.51 10.59
CA PHE A 142 -5.88 -9.86 10.01
C PHE A 142 -6.68 -10.83 10.88
N ALA A 143 -6.52 -10.75 12.19
CA ALA A 143 -7.26 -11.59 13.14
C ALA A 143 -8.76 -11.24 13.20
N THR A 144 -9.10 -9.95 13.14
CA THR A 144 -10.50 -9.48 13.26
C THR A 144 -11.26 -9.50 11.93
N MET A 145 -10.57 -9.55 10.80
CA MET A 145 -11.13 -9.56 9.43
C MET A 145 -10.62 -10.77 8.62
N PRO A 146 -10.83 -12.02 9.11
CA PRO A 146 -10.19 -13.21 8.53
C PRO A 146 -10.65 -13.50 7.09
N THR A 147 -11.81 -13.00 6.69
CA THR A 147 -12.38 -13.20 5.34
C THR A 147 -12.04 -12.09 4.36
N ALA A 148 -11.43 -10.99 4.82
CA ALA A 148 -10.98 -9.93 3.93
C ALA A 148 -9.77 -10.38 3.11
N LEU A 149 -9.78 -10.09 1.81
CA LEU A 149 -8.66 -10.34 0.91
C LEU A 149 -7.47 -9.47 1.34
N LYS A 150 -6.34 -10.10 1.65
CA LYS A 150 -5.10 -9.40 2.06
C LYS A 150 -4.24 -9.16 0.85
N VAL A 151 -4.03 -7.88 0.52
CA VAL A 151 -3.31 -7.43 -0.67
C VAL A 151 -2.06 -6.67 -0.25
N LEU A 152 -0.89 -7.23 -0.55
CA LEU A 152 0.40 -6.58 -0.33
C LEU A 152 0.86 -5.90 -1.62
N ASP A 153 1.08 -4.60 -1.58
CA ASP A 153 1.95 -3.88 -2.53
C ASP A 153 3.34 -3.77 -1.90
N VAL A 154 4.32 -4.50 -2.43
CA VAL A 154 5.66 -4.61 -1.82
C VAL A 154 6.29 -3.24 -1.66
N ASN A 155 6.33 -2.45 -2.73
CA ASN A 155 6.75 -1.05 -2.75
C ASN A 155 8.04 -0.79 -1.95
N LEU A 156 9.13 -1.50 -2.33
CA LEU A 156 10.46 -1.37 -1.69
C LEU A 156 10.94 0.08 -1.65
N ARG A 157 11.61 0.41 -0.57
CA ARG A 157 12.31 1.69 -0.38
C ARG A 157 13.66 1.42 0.25
N ASP A 158 14.75 1.67 -0.44
CA ASP A 158 16.15 1.30 -0.12
C ASP A 158 16.55 1.51 1.36
N ALA A 159 16.02 2.56 2.00
CA ALA A 159 16.28 2.84 3.39
C ALA A 159 15.55 1.92 4.38
N TYR A 160 14.63 1.04 3.90
CA TYR A 160 13.73 0.22 4.71
C TYR A 160 13.52 -1.18 4.14
N ASP A 161 14.49 -1.72 3.42
CA ASP A 161 14.44 -3.02 2.76
C ASP A 161 14.80 -4.15 3.74
N ASP A 162 13.87 -4.44 4.64
CA ASP A 162 13.94 -5.66 5.44
C ASP A 162 13.30 -6.82 4.63
N HIS A 163 14.11 -7.52 3.84
CA HIS A 163 13.65 -8.63 3.01
C HIS A 163 12.98 -9.75 3.82
N GLU A 164 13.43 -10.04 5.05
CA GLU A 164 12.81 -11.04 5.90
C GLU A 164 11.39 -10.63 6.30
N GLN A 165 11.22 -9.35 6.65
CA GLN A 165 9.91 -8.78 6.95
C GLN A 165 8.99 -8.82 5.72
N ILE A 166 9.50 -8.49 4.53
CA ILE A 166 8.73 -8.54 3.29
C ILE A 166 8.24 -9.95 2.99
N TRP A 167 9.10 -10.96 3.15
CA TRP A 167 8.68 -12.35 3.01
C TRP A 167 7.64 -12.77 4.06
N THR A 168 7.73 -12.23 5.26
CA THR A 168 6.73 -12.47 6.33
C THR A 168 5.37 -11.88 5.92
N LEU A 169 5.33 -10.66 5.42
CA LEU A 169 4.13 -10.01 4.90
C LEU A 169 3.56 -10.73 3.68
N ALA A 170 4.42 -11.18 2.77
CA ALA A 170 4.02 -11.91 1.57
C ALA A 170 3.37 -13.26 1.90
N ARG A 171 3.87 -13.97 2.93
CA ARG A 171 3.26 -15.23 3.41
C ARG A 171 1.90 -15.01 4.07
N ALA A 172 1.65 -13.83 4.61
CA ALA A 172 0.37 -13.49 5.21
C ALA A 172 -0.66 -12.96 4.19
N ALA A 173 -0.22 -12.61 2.97
CA ALA A 173 -1.05 -12.04 1.93
C ALA A 173 -1.69 -13.09 1.01
N ASP A 174 -2.89 -12.80 0.51
CA ASP A 174 -3.56 -13.60 -0.52
C ASP A 174 -3.10 -13.18 -1.93
N LEU A 175 -2.89 -11.87 -2.12
CA LEU A 175 -2.36 -11.28 -3.35
C LEU A 175 -1.14 -10.44 -3.05
N VAL A 176 -0.07 -10.65 -3.82
CA VAL A 176 1.14 -9.81 -3.75
C VAL A 176 1.40 -9.15 -5.11
N LYS A 177 1.59 -7.84 -5.10
CA LYS A 177 2.03 -7.07 -6.27
C LYS A 177 3.50 -6.70 -6.10
N LEU A 178 4.26 -6.92 -7.16
CA LEU A 178 5.67 -6.54 -7.27
C LEU A 178 5.91 -5.83 -8.62
N ASN A 179 6.89 -4.92 -8.65
CA ASN A 179 7.47 -4.48 -9.92
C ASN A 179 8.70 -5.32 -10.29
N ASP A 180 9.31 -5.04 -11.45
CA ASP A 180 10.49 -5.76 -11.95
C ASP A 180 11.73 -5.60 -11.06
N ASP A 181 11.96 -4.42 -10.49
CA ASP A 181 13.08 -4.18 -9.55
C ASP A 181 12.86 -4.96 -8.23
N GLU A 182 11.63 -5.01 -7.74
CA GLU A 182 11.26 -5.77 -6.55
C GLU A 182 11.39 -7.28 -6.76
N VAL A 183 11.04 -7.76 -7.95
CA VAL A 183 11.30 -9.16 -8.35
C VAL A 183 12.81 -9.42 -8.32
N GLN A 184 13.61 -8.55 -8.89
CA GLN A 184 15.07 -8.71 -8.88
C GLN A 184 15.64 -8.71 -7.46
N ALA A 185 15.20 -7.79 -6.61
CA ALA A 185 15.66 -7.70 -5.22
C ALA A 185 15.33 -8.97 -4.41
N LEU A 186 14.10 -9.48 -4.53
CA LEU A 186 13.61 -10.59 -3.70
C LEU A 186 13.96 -11.97 -4.25
N LEU A 187 14.00 -12.15 -5.58
CA LEU A 187 14.30 -13.43 -6.22
C LEU A 187 15.74 -13.52 -6.76
N GLN A 188 16.50 -12.44 -6.71
CA GLN A 188 17.84 -12.33 -7.32
C GLN A 188 17.84 -12.72 -8.82
N THR A 189 16.76 -12.36 -9.50
CA THR A 189 16.51 -12.68 -10.91
C THR A 189 16.00 -11.45 -11.63
N THR A 190 16.70 -11.01 -12.67
CA THR A 190 16.24 -9.90 -13.50
C THR A 190 14.93 -10.28 -14.21
N ALA A 191 13.87 -9.58 -13.90
CA ALA A 191 12.59 -9.77 -14.54
C ALA A 191 12.60 -9.14 -15.94
N THR A 192 12.04 -9.88 -16.88
CA THR A 192 11.80 -9.45 -18.26
C THR A 192 10.41 -9.91 -18.67
N ARG A 193 9.79 -9.30 -19.67
CA ARG A 193 8.51 -9.79 -20.18
C ARG A 193 8.52 -11.29 -20.51
N ALA A 194 9.63 -11.81 -21.00
CA ALA A 194 9.77 -13.21 -21.42
C ALA A 194 9.76 -14.19 -20.24
N ASN A 195 10.22 -13.78 -19.05
CA ASN A 195 10.30 -14.64 -17.86
C ASN A 195 9.40 -14.16 -16.69
N ALA A 196 8.56 -13.15 -16.90
CA ALA A 196 7.70 -12.59 -15.85
C ALA A 196 6.78 -13.64 -15.21
N GLU A 197 6.25 -14.57 -16.03
CA GLU A 197 5.46 -15.70 -15.53
C GLU A 197 6.28 -16.61 -14.61
N ASP A 198 7.50 -16.97 -15.02
CA ASP A 198 8.38 -17.85 -14.22
C ASP A 198 8.77 -17.16 -12.90
N CYS A 199 9.03 -15.86 -12.92
CA CYS A 199 9.26 -15.06 -11.72
C CYS A 199 8.04 -15.07 -10.80
N ALA A 200 6.85 -14.81 -11.33
CA ALA A 200 5.61 -14.85 -10.56
C ALA A 200 5.35 -16.22 -9.94
N ARG A 201 5.56 -17.30 -10.68
CA ARG A 201 5.44 -18.69 -10.18
C ARG A 201 6.48 -19.02 -9.10
N SER A 202 7.70 -18.53 -9.28
CA SER A 202 8.77 -18.71 -8.29
C SER A 202 8.44 -17.98 -6.99
N PHE A 203 7.99 -16.73 -7.09
CA PHE A 203 7.56 -15.93 -5.94
C PHE A 203 6.36 -16.59 -5.23
N GLN A 204 5.34 -17.00 -5.98
CA GLN A 204 4.15 -17.66 -5.45
C GLN A 204 4.49 -18.91 -4.62
N ARG A 205 5.39 -19.75 -5.13
CA ARG A 205 5.83 -20.96 -4.40
C ARG A 205 6.54 -20.63 -3.09
N GLN A 206 7.35 -19.58 -3.06
CA GLN A 206 8.10 -19.17 -1.86
C GLN A 206 7.23 -18.46 -0.82
N ALA A 207 6.31 -17.60 -1.28
CA ALA A 207 5.38 -16.88 -0.42
C ALA A 207 4.19 -17.74 0.02
N GLY A 208 3.75 -18.71 -0.80
CA GLY A 208 2.53 -19.48 -0.55
C GLY A 208 1.23 -18.68 -0.82
N CYS A 209 1.32 -17.50 -1.42
CA CYS A 209 0.15 -16.67 -1.75
C CYS A 209 -0.63 -17.27 -2.93
N THR A 210 -1.91 -16.89 -3.07
CA THR A 210 -2.76 -17.44 -4.14
C THR A 210 -2.63 -16.69 -5.45
N THR A 211 -2.23 -15.43 -5.41
CA THR A 211 -2.19 -14.52 -6.55
C THR A 211 -0.93 -13.67 -6.53
N VAL A 212 -0.26 -13.54 -7.68
CA VAL A 212 0.90 -12.65 -7.84
C VAL A 212 0.68 -11.75 -9.05
N CYS A 213 0.88 -10.44 -8.84
CA CYS A 213 0.88 -9.45 -9.90
C CYS A 213 2.30 -8.90 -10.10
N VAL A 214 2.83 -8.99 -11.32
CA VAL A 214 4.12 -8.41 -11.68
C VAL A 214 3.89 -7.26 -12.65
N THR A 215 4.37 -6.06 -12.29
CA THR A 215 4.28 -4.86 -13.12
C THR A 215 5.64 -4.50 -13.71
N MET A 216 5.68 -4.06 -14.96
CA MET A 216 6.92 -3.76 -15.70
C MET A 216 6.84 -2.41 -16.43
N GLY A 217 6.32 -1.40 -15.73
CA GLY A 217 6.19 -0.04 -16.27
C GLY A 217 5.45 -0.02 -17.61
N ALA A 218 6.07 0.60 -18.61
CA ALA A 218 5.50 0.71 -19.96
C ALA A 218 5.42 -0.63 -20.74
N GLN A 219 6.02 -1.71 -20.21
CA GLN A 219 5.96 -3.03 -20.85
C GLN A 219 4.67 -3.79 -20.48
N GLY A 220 3.89 -3.30 -19.51
CA GLY A 220 2.65 -3.90 -19.11
C GLY A 220 2.67 -4.54 -17.72
N ALA A 221 1.73 -5.44 -17.47
CA ALA A 221 1.57 -6.15 -16.21
C ALA A 221 1.07 -7.58 -16.43
N GLY A 222 1.50 -8.49 -15.58
CA GLY A 222 1.06 -9.87 -15.57
C GLY A 222 0.42 -10.27 -14.25
N LEU A 223 -0.59 -11.12 -14.30
CA LEU A 223 -1.30 -11.66 -13.16
C LEU A 223 -1.29 -13.18 -13.20
N LEU A 224 -0.71 -13.80 -12.19
CA LEU A 224 -0.79 -15.24 -11.92
C LEU A 224 -1.87 -15.50 -10.89
N ARG A 225 -2.94 -16.18 -11.28
CA ARG A 225 -4.04 -16.57 -10.40
C ARG A 225 -4.60 -17.93 -10.81
N CYS A 226 -4.94 -18.80 -9.86
CA CYS A 226 -5.49 -20.13 -10.12
C CYS A 226 -4.64 -20.94 -11.13
N ASN A 227 -3.32 -20.79 -11.08
CA ASN A 227 -2.34 -21.37 -11.99
C ASN A 227 -2.41 -20.87 -13.46
N GLU A 228 -3.23 -19.87 -13.75
CA GLU A 228 -3.33 -19.20 -15.05
C GLU A 228 -2.54 -17.89 -15.04
N TRP A 229 -1.81 -17.63 -16.13
CA TRP A 229 -1.08 -16.38 -16.35
C TRP A 229 -1.82 -15.51 -17.35
N HIS A 230 -2.04 -14.26 -17.00
CA HIS A 230 -2.64 -13.25 -17.87
C HIS A 230 -1.69 -12.07 -17.97
N TRP A 231 -1.48 -11.57 -19.19
CA TRP A 231 -0.65 -10.39 -19.45
C TRP A 231 -1.47 -9.29 -20.12
N VAL A 232 -1.21 -8.04 -19.75
CA VAL A 232 -1.79 -6.83 -20.35
C VAL A 232 -0.65 -5.88 -20.69
N ASP A 233 -0.65 -5.34 -21.93
CA ASP A 233 0.31 -4.34 -22.41
C ASP A 233 -0.10 -2.95 -21.98
#